data_d2549d542b7481f7f6cb05c589dbc439
#
_entry.id   d2549d542b7481f7f6cb05c589dbc439
#
_cell.length_a   1.000
_cell.length_b   1.000
_cell.length_c   1.000
_cell.angle_alpha   90.00
_cell.angle_beta   90.00
_cell.angle_gamma   90.00
#
_symmetry.space_group_name_H-M   'P 1'
#
loop_
_entity.id
_entity.type
_entity.pdbx_description
1 polymer ?
#
loop_
_entity_poly.entity_id
_entity_poly.type
_entity_poly.pdbx_seq_one_letter_code
_entity_poly.pdbx_strand_id
1 'polypeptide(L)'
;MIRDTSAQDQVSTQRPQPVWRRWLWPAVATAVVMVGIGYVVSNWLGASRSFDGDRLRIAEVSRGNLVRDIAADGRVIAANSPVLYAISAGTVTLKVVAGDVVKQGQELAVIDSPELRSKLAQEQATLAGLEAEASRAALDATLARATGAKLSDQAGLVRTAAQRDLERYQRGYDGGAVPQVDLAKAQDELKKAQIELQHAQQDASLQSRGAALDARNKRLLADRQEAVVAEVKRQVDALTLRAPFDGQVGQVQATQHTQVATNAPILGVVDLSRFEIEIKVPESFARDLAIGMPAQLTSGSGQPFPGEIAAVSPEVVNGEVVARLRFSDKQPPGLRQSQRMSARILLDTRNNVLKVERGPFVEQSGGRYAYVVSGSTAVRRPIQTGVSSLGEVEIVSGLQPGERIVVSGADLFGDNERVSIN
;
A
#
# COMPACT_ATOMS: atom_id res chain seq x y z
N MET A 1 53.08 -112.59 79.06
CA MET A 1 51.78 -113.26 78.90
C MET A 1 50.98 -112.54 77.90
N ILE A 2 50.77 -113.08 76.83
CA ILE A 2 50.11 -112.58 75.63
C ILE A 2 48.67 -112.93 75.63
N ARG A 3 47.77 -112.05 75.36
CA ARG A 3 46.42 -112.36 75.13
C ARG A 3 46.02 -111.89 73.68
N ASP A 4 45.63 -112.81 72.97
CA ASP A 4 45.16 -112.79 71.55
C ASP A 4 43.77 -112.18 71.50
N THR A 5 43.56 -111.30 70.53
CA THR A 5 42.22 -110.73 70.17
C THR A 5 42.00 -110.71 68.65
N SER A 6 41.83 -111.85 68.14
CA SER A 6 41.39 -112.07 66.76
C SER A 6 39.86 -112.24 66.72
N ALA A 7 39.05 -111.28 66.64
CA ALA A 7 37.68 -111.34 66.29
C ALA A 7 36.92 -110.00 66.24
N GLN A 8 37.23 -109.11 65.30
CA GLN A 8 36.27 -108.03 64.90
C GLN A 8 36.71 -107.33 63.65
N ASP A 9 36.89 -108.08 62.57
CA ASP A 9 36.89 -107.48 61.22
C ASP A 9 35.54 -107.75 60.60
N GLN A 10 34.63 -106.74 60.63
CA GLN A 10 33.44 -106.72 59.83
C GLN A 10 33.70 -105.71 58.67
N VAL A 11 33.80 -106.25 57.47
CA VAL A 11 33.88 -105.50 56.22
C VAL A 11 32.49 -104.91 55.89
N SER A 12 32.34 -103.62 56.02
CA SER A 12 31.14 -102.91 55.59
C SER A 12 31.29 -102.46 54.14
N THR A 13 30.57 -103.10 53.22
CA THR A 13 30.43 -102.70 51.80
C THR A 13 29.37 -101.60 51.65
N GLN A 14 29.80 -100.36 51.83
CA GLN A 14 29.01 -99.22 51.32
C GLN A 14 29.40 -98.82 49.89
N ARG A 15 28.37 -98.93 48.99
CA ARG A 15 28.46 -98.45 47.57
C ARG A 15 28.55 -96.91 47.57
N PRO A 16 29.46 -96.24 46.81
CA PRO A 16 29.56 -94.81 46.69
C PRO A 16 28.36 -94.28 45.92
N GLN A 17 27.58 -93.42 46.56
CA GLN A 17 26.56 -92.64 45.87
C GLN A 17 27.20 -91.55 44.94
N PRO A 18 26.77 -91.26 43.73
CA PRO A 18 27.40 -90.31 42.83
C PRO A 18 27.28 -88.91 43.33
N VAL A 19 28.39 -88.22 43.44
CA VAL A 19 28.55 -86.86 44.02
C VAL A 19 27.76 -85.77 43.36
N TRP A 20 27.34 -86.00 42.11
CA TRP A 20 26.56 -85.01 41.33
C TRP A 20 25.16 -84.74 41.87
N ARG A 21 24.55 -85.64 42.63
CA ARG A 21 23.20 -85.48 43.19
C ARG A 21 23.16 -84.49 44.38
N ARG A 22 24.27 -84.24 44.95
CA ARG A 22 24.41 -83.24 46.06
C ARG A 22 24.51 -81.80 45.51
N TRP A 23 24.90 -81.60 44.25
CA TRP A 23 25.00 -80.27 43.60
C TRP A 23 23.75 -79.89 42.80
N LEU A 24 22.78 -80.80 42.58
CA LEU A 24 21.54 -80.46 41.90
C LEU A 24 20.66 -79.50 42.68
N TRP A 25 20.59 -79.63 43.99
CA TRP A 25 19.80 -78.78 44.85
C TRP A 25 20.30 -77.34 44.92
N PRO A 26 21.60 -77.10 45.15
CA PRO A 26 22.10 -75.73 45.06
C PRO A 26 22.08 -75.14 43.65
N ALA A 27 22.26 -75.93 42.57
CA ALA A 27 22.16 -75.45 41.22
C ALA A 27 20.71 -75.05 40.84
N VAL A 28 19.72 -75.81 41.25
CA VAL A 28 18.30 -75.45 41.12
C VAL A 28 17.95 -74.21 41.94
N ALA A 29 18.47 -74.11 43.18
CA ALA A 29 18.23 -72.94 44.00
C ALA A 29 18.85 -71.66 43.42
N THR A 30 20.08 -71.76 42.86
CA THR A 30 20.70 -70.62 42.16
C THR A 30 19.97 -70.26 40.85
N ALA A 31 19.48 -71.23 40.09
CA ALA A 31 18.66 -70.95 38.87
C ALA A 31 17.33 -70.26 39.21
N VAL A 32 16.65 -70.70 40.27
CA VAL A 32 15.41 -70.05 40.76
C VAL A 32 15.68 -68.65 41.26
N VAL A 33 16.79 -68.43 42.01
CA VAL A 33 17.19 -67.08 42.44
C VAL A 33 17.55 -66.20 41.23
N MET A 34 18.27 -66.72 40.23
CA MET A 34 18.61 -65.96 39.02
C MET A 34 17.34 -65.63 38.22
N VAL A 35 16.39 -66.52 38.07
CA VAL A 35 15.09 -66.27 37.41
C VAL A 35 14.28 -65.25 38.23
N GLY A 36 14.29 -65.39 39.57
CA GLY A 36 13.66 -64.40 40.48
C GLY A 36 14.29 -63.01 40.38
N ILE A 37 15.62 -62.95 40.37
CA ILE A 37 16.34 -61.67 40.16
C ILE A 37 16.08 -61.14 38.76
N GLY A 38 16.10 -61.95 37.72
CA GLY A 38 15.77 -61.56 36.34
C GLY A 38 14.36 -61.03 36.23
N TYR A 39 13.40 -61.62 36.92
CA TYR A 39 11.99 -61.15 36.97
C TYR A 39 11.88 -59.82 37.73
N VAL A 40 12.55 -59.68 38.88
CA VAL A 40 12.57 -58.43 39.64
C VAL A 40 13.28 -57.32 38.87
N VAL A 41 14.42 -57.62 38.23
CA VAL A 41 15.15 -56.67 37.40
C VAL A 41 14.36 -56.25 36.16
N SER A 42 13.68 -57.19 35.48
CA SER A 42 12.81 -56.89 34.33
C SER A 42 11.60 -56.03 34.74
N ASN A 43 11.05 -56.28 35.92
CA ASN A 43 9.94 -55.52 36.48
C ASN A 43 10.41 -54.12 36.97
N TRP A 44 11.67 -54.01 37.45
CA TRP A 44 12.24 -52.76 37.88
C TRP A 44 12.72 -51.88 36.74
N LEU A 45 13.27 -52.47 35.69
CA LEU A 45 13.58 -51.81 34.43
C LEU A 45 12.33 -51.42 33.62
N GLY A 46 11.18 -52.05 33.88
CA GLY A 46 9.88 -51.72 33.32
C GLY A 46 9.06 -50.73 34.12
N ALA A 47 9.60 -50.20 35.24
CA ALA A 47 8.93 -49.17 36.04
C ALA A 47 8.88 -47.84 35.28
N SER A 48 7.85 -47.68 34.45
CA SER A 48 7.49 -46.36 33.87
C SER A 48 7.22 -45.38 35.03
N ARG A 49 7.89 -44.24 35.01
CA ARG A 49 7.57 -43.15 35.94
C ARG A 49 6.10 -42.82 35.83
N SER A 50 5.38 -42.85 36.96
CA SER A 50 3.98 -42.48 37.01
C SER A 50 3.84 -40.98 37.14
N PHE A 51 3.02 -40.38 36.32
CA PHE A 51 2.70 -38.96 36.34
C PHE A 51 1.21 -38.74 36.58
N ASP A 52 0.90 -37.68 37.29
CA ASP A 52 -0.46 -37.30 37.64
C ASP A 52 -1.21 -36.82 36.37
N GLY A 53 -2.29 -37.51 36.02
CA GLY A 53 -3.09 -37.23 34.85
C GLY A 53 -3.79 -35.86 34.88
N ASP A 54 -4.06 -35.33 36.07
CA ASP A 54 -4.73 -34.01 36.23
C ASP A 54 -3.89 -32.83 35.72
N ARG A 55 -2.58 -33.04 35.54
CA ARG A 55 -1.67 -32.04 34.97
C ARG A 55 -1.48 -32.16 33.47
N LEU A 56 -2.08 -33.14 32.84
CA LEU A 56 -1.96 -33.43 31.42
C LEU A 56 -3.23 -33.02 30.70
N ARG A 57 -3.05 -32.28 29.61
CA ARG A 57 -4.16 -32.02 28.68
C ARG A 57 -4.08 -33.02 27.55
N ILE A 58 -5.13 -33.83 27.40
CA ILE A 58 -5.24 -34.87 26.40
C ILE A 58 -6.31 -34.45 25.40
N ALA A 59 -6.01 -34.53 24.11
CA ALA A 59 -6.94 -34.26 23.05
C ALA A 59 -7.07 -35.47 22.12
N GLU A 60 -8.24 -35.62 21.54
CA GLU A 60 -8.55 -36.67 20.57
C GLU A 60 -8.23 -36.21 19.14
N VAL A 61 -7.60 -37.06 18.38
CA VAL A 61 -7.31 -36.86 16.97
C VAL A 61 -8.57 -37.12 16.16
N SER A 62 -9.09 -36.11 15.49
CA SER A 62 -10.32 -36.19 14.69
C SER A 62 -10.09 -35.88 13.22
N ARG A 63 -11.00 -36.32 12.35
CA ARG A 63 -11.04 -35.83 10.96
C ARG A 63 -12.06 -34.72 10.83
N GLY A 64 -11.63 -33.65 10.16
CA GLY A 64 -12.50 -32.50 9.93
C GLY A 64 -11.88 -31.44 9.05
N ASN A 65 -12.58 -30.35 8.91
CA ASN A 65 -12.06 -29.19 8.19
C ASN A 65 -11.14 -28.39 9.13
N LEU A 66 -9.95 -28.10 8.66
CA LEU A 66 -9.00 -27.23 9.31
C LEU A 66 -9.01 -25.88 8.61
N VAL A 67 -9.41 -24.84 9.34
CA VAL A 67 -9.35 -23.47 8.85
C VAL A 67 -8.01 -22.87 9.31
N ARG A 68 -7.15 -22.58 8.34
CA ARG A 68 -5.91 -21.84 8.60
C ARG A 68 -6.25 -20.38 8.67
N ASP A 69 -6.06 -19.78 9.81
CA ASP A 69 -6.33 -18.37 10.06
C ASP A 69 -5.15 -17.69 10.78
N ILE A 70 -5.05 -16.39 10.61
CA ILE A 70 -4.14 -15.55 11.39
C ILE A 70 -4.93 -14.45 12.08
N ALA A 71 -4.59 -14.18 13.32
CA ALA A 71 -5.07 -13.02 14.04
C ALA A 71 -4.05 -11.89 13.95
N ALA A 72 -4.51 -10.70 13.66
CA ALA A 72 -3.71 -9.49 13.68
C ALA A 72 -4.48 -8.37 14.35
N ASP A 73 -3.77 -7.60 15.17
CA ASP A 73 -4.34 -6.39 15.75
C ASP A 73 -4.22 -5.23 14.77
N GLY A 74 -5.24 -4.41 14.74
CA GLY A 74 -5.32 -3.28 13.84
C GLY A 74 -5.97 -2.06 14.46
N ARG A 75 -6.04 -1.04 13.67
CA ARG A 75 -6.73 0.21 14.01
C ARG A 75 -7.60 0.66 12.85
N VAL A 76 -8.72 1.26 13.20
CA VAL A 76 -9.60 1.91 12.24
C VAL A 76 -8.91 3.15 11.68
N ILE A 77 -8.82 3.23 10.38
CA ILE A 77 -8.38 4.41 9.64
C ILE A 77 -9.52 4.87 8.73
N ALA A 78 -9.63 6.17 8.50
CA ALA A 78 -10.50 6.64 7.43
C ALA A 78 -9.85 6.31 6.08
N ALA A 79 -10.63 5.87 5.12
CA ALA A 79 -10.13 5.58 3.78
C ALA A 79 -9.52 6.84 3.11
N ASN A 80 -10.03 8.01 3.49
CA ASN A 80 -9.56 9.30 3.01
C ASN A 80 -9.48 10.29 4.18
N SER A 81 -8.28 10.78 4.48
CA SER A 81 -8.04 11.74 5.58
C SER A 81 -6.87 12.67 5.27
N PRO A 82 -6.97 13.49 4.20
CA PRO A 82 -5.92 14.41 3.82
C PRO A 82 -5.69 15.49 4.89
N VAL A 83 -4.43 15.86 5.04
CA VAL A 83 -4.04 17.07 5.78
C VAL A 83 -3.94 18.22 4.76
N LEU A 84 -4.55 19.35 5.08
CA LEU A 84 -4.49 20.56 4.30
C LEU A 84 -3.32 21.42 4.79
N TYR A 85 -2.50 21.90 3.85
CA TYR A 85 -1.29 22.65 4.12
C TYR A 85 -1.40 24.11 3.64
N ALA A 86 -0.67 24.98 4.29
CA ALA A 86 -0.53 26.37 3.86
C ALA A 86 0.25 26.46 2.54
N ILE A 87 -0.33 27.07 1.52
CA ILE A 87 0.32 27.23 0.21
C ILE A 87 1.38 28.36 0.22
N SER A 88 1.23 29.33 1.13
CA SER A 88 2.15 30.45 1.33
C SER A 88 2.21 30.83 2.80
N ALA A 89 3.28 31.48 3.21
CA ALA A 89 3.40 32.08 4.52
C ALA A 89 2.33 33.16 4.71
N GLY A 90 1.79 33.26 5.94
CA GLY A 90 0.75 34.24 6.28
C GLY A 90 0.11 33.97 7.63
N THR A 91 -0.85 34.80 7.99
CA THR A 91 -1.63 34.66 9.22
C THR A 91 -2.87 33.81 8.98
N VAL A 92 -3.01 32.74 9.75
CA VAL A 92 -4.13 31.78 9.61
C VAL A 92 -5.34 32.28 10.41
N THR A 93 -6.51 32.26 9.78
CA THR A 93 -7.82 32.45 10.43
C THR A 93 -8.65 31.18 10.20
N LEU A 94 -8.86 30.43 11.28
CA LEU A 94 -9.66 29.22 11.26
C LEU A 94 -11.16 29.59 11.30
N LYS A 95 -11.99 28.90 10.48
CA LYS A 95 -13.46 29.07 10.46
C LYS A 95 -14.17 27.85 11.08
N VAL A 96 -13.42 26.83 11.43
CA VAL A 96 -13.92 25.56 12.00
C VAL A 96 -13.04 25.13 13.15
N VAL A 97 -13.57 24.25 14.00
CA VAL A 97 -12.85 23.60 15.10
C VAL A 97 -12.80 22.09 14.90
N ALA A 98 -11.92 21.42 15.63
CA ALA A 98 -11.83 19.95 15.59
C ALA A 98 -13.18 19.33 16.02
N GLY A 99 -13.66 18.38 15.20
CA GLY A 99 -14.94 17.73 15.41
C GLY A 99 -16.12 18.31 14.62
N ASP A 100 -15.96 19.47 13.96
CA ASP A 100 -17.04 20.05 13.13
C ASP A 100 -17.31 19.20 11.89
N VAL A 101 -18.60 19.04 11.57
CA VAL A 101 -19.04 18.42 10.32
C VAL A 101 -18.98 19.46 9.19
N VAL A 102 -18.35 19.12 8.09
CA VAL A 102 -18.12 20.04 6.97
C VAL A 102 -18.61 19.42 5.65
N LYS A 103 -19.05 20.28 4.73
CA LYS A 103 -19.47 19.90 3.38
C LYS A 103 -18.39 20.22 2.37
N GLN A 104 -18.37 19.48 1.27
CA GLN A 104 -17.47 19.74 0.15
C GLN A 104 -17.54 21.22 -0.30
N GLY A 105 -16.36 21.85 -0.47
CA GLY A 105 -16.24 23.25 -0.85
C GLY A 105 -16.42 24.26 0.29
N GLN A 106 -16.82 23.84 1.49
CA GLN A 106 -16.94 24.70 2.66
C GLN A 106 -15.58 25.27 3.05
N GLU A 107 -15.55 26.56 3.39
CA GLU A 107 -14.33 27.23 3.85
C GLU A 107 -13.95 26.77 5.26
N LEU A 108 -12.74 26.28 5.42
CA LEU A 108 -12.21 25.76 6.68
C LEU A 108 -11.25 26.75 7.35
N ALA A 109 -10.39 27.35 6.56
CA ALA A 109 -9.43 28.35 7.02
C ALA A 109 -9.10 29.33 5.89
N VAL A 110 -8.70 30.53 6.26
CA VAL A 110 -8.17 31.55 5.33
C VAL A 110 -6.80 31.95 5.82
N ILE A 111 -5.84 31.95 4.90
CA ILE A 111 -4.48 32.43 5.15
C ILE A 111 -4.38 33.82 4.59
N ASP A 112 -4.11 34.79 5.44
CA ASP A 112 -3.82 36.16 5.00
C ASP A 112 -2.34 36.28 4.66
N SER A 113 -2.04 36.35 3.37
CA SER A 113 -0.69 36.54 2.83
C SER A 113 -0.60 37.87 2.09
N PRO A 114 -0.14 38.97 2.76
CA PRO A 114 0.07 40.26 2.12
C PRO A 114 1.07 40.22 0.97
N GLU A 115 2.08 39.35 1.09
CA GLU A 115 3.10 39.14 0.05
C GLU A 115 2.46 38.66 -1.26
N LEU A 116 1.65 37.63 -1.19
CA LEU A 116 1.03 37.04 -2.38
C LEU A 116 -0.01 37.97 -3.01
N ARG A 117 -0.73 38.77 -2.19
CA ARG A 117 -1.67 39.80 -2.68
C ARG A 117 -0.91 40.94 -3.37
N SER A 118 0.22 41.39 -2.79
CA SER A 118 1.07 42.41 -3.40
C SER A 118 1.67 41.95 -4.72
N LYS A 119 2.11 40.69 -4.79
CA LYS A 119 2.59 40.08 -6.03
C LYS A 119 1.50 40.05 -7.10
N LEU A 120 0.27 39.65 -6.74
CA LEU A 120 -0.86 39.66 -7.69
C LEU A 120 -1.10 41.08 -8.25
N ALA A 121 -1.15 42.08 -7.40
CA ALA A 121 -1.32 43.47 -7.81
C ALA A 121 -0.21 43.96 -8.75
N GLN A 122 1.05 43.59 -8.47
CA GLN A 122 2.20 43.92 -9.31
C GLN A 122 2.10 43.26 -10.70
N GLU A 123 1.78 41.97 -10.75
CA GLU A 123 1.66 41.26 -12.03
C GLU A 123 0.46 41.77 -12.85
N GLN A 124 -0.64 42.14 -12.20
CA GLN A 124 -1.78 42.78 -12.86
C GLN A 124 -1.42 44.16 -13.44
N ALA A 125 -0.64 44.97 -12.72
CA ALA A 125 -0.18 46.25 -13.24
C ALA A 125 0.76 46.08 -14.46
N THR A 126 1.63 45.09 -14.42
CA THR A 126 2.51 44.71 -15.56
C THR A 126 1.67 44.28 -16.77
N LEU A 127 0.65 43.45 -16.56
CA LEU A 127 -0.28 43.02 -17.63
C LEU A 127 -0.96 44.22 -18.27
N ALA A 128 -1.53 45.13 -17.48
CA ALA A 128 -2.20 46.33 -17.98
C ALA A 128 -1.26 47.22 -18.83
N GLY A 129 0.01 47.34 -18.45
CA GLY A 129 1.05 48.01 -19.24
C GLY A 129 1.29 47.37 -20.59
N LEU A 130 1.44 46.03 -20.62
CA LEU A 130 1.67 45.27 -21.85
C LEU A 130 0.42 45.25 -22.76
N GLU A 131 -0.78 45.22 -22.22
CA GLU A 131 -2.01 45.35 -22.97
C GLU A 131 -2.17 46.73 -23.64
N ALA A 132 -1.77 47.79 -22.92
CA ALA A 132 -1.74 49.14 -23.50
C ALA A 132 -0.73 49.23 -24.65
N GLU A 133 0.48 48.66 -24.49
CA GLU A 133 1.49 48.60 -25.58
C GLU A 133 0.98 47.78 -26.78
N ALA A 134 0.33 46.63 -26.56
CA ALA A 134 -0.24 45.82 -27.63
C ALA A 134 -1.35 46.55 -28.37
N SER A 135 -2.21 47.25 -27.64
CA SER A 135 -3.26 48.09 -28.23
C SER A 135 -2.71 49.22 -29.08
N ARG A 136 -1.65 49.87 -28.63
CA ARG A 136 -0.94 50.91 -29.39
C ARG A 136 -0.34 50.34 -30.67
N ALA A 137 0.39 49.25 -30.58
CA ALA A 137 0.98 48.61 -31.77
C ALA A 137 -0.09 48.14 -32.78
N ALA A 138 -1.23 47.67 -32.30
CA ALA A 138 -2.38 47.33 -33.18
C ALA A 138 -2.93 48.55 -33.92
N LEU A 139 -3.02 49.69 -33.24
CA LEU A 139 -3.41 50.95 -33.87
C LEU A 139 -2.36 51.40 -34.91
N ASP A 140 -1.07 51.34 -34.58
CA ASP A 140 0.03 51.67 -35.48
C ASP A 140 0.01 50.76 -36.74
N ALA A 141 -0.27 49.47 -36.61
CA ALA A 141 -0.43 48.55 -37.72
C ALA A 141 -1.64 48.93 -38.61
N THR A 142 -2.73 49.41 -38.05
CA THR A 142 -3.90 49.89 -38.78
C THR A 142 -3.58 51.18 -39.55
N LEU A 143 -2.86 52.14 -38.91
CA LEU A 143 -2.42 53.37 -39.55
C LEU A 143 -1.42 53.12 -40.70
N ALA A 144 -0.46 52.20 -40.49
CA ALA A 144 0.49 51.81 -41.53
C ALA A 144 -0.24 51.22 -42.78
N ARG A 145 -1.23 50.38 -42.54
CA ARG A 145 -2.07 49.83 -43.64
C ARG A 145 -2.84 50.91 -44.38
N ALA A 146 -3.47 51.81 -43.65
CA ALA A 146 -4.24 52.92 -44.25
C ALA A 146 -3.37 53.87 -45.07
N THR A 147 -2.17 54.21 -44.53
CA THR A 147 -1.19 55.05 -45.21
C THR A 147 -0.65 54.39 -46.50
N GLY A 148 -0.29 53.09 -46.40
CA GLY A 148 0.16 52.32 -47.56
C GLY A 148 -0.91 52.21 -48.65
N ALA A 149 -2.16 51.99 -48.27
CA ALA A 149 -3.30 51.94 -49.22
C ALA A 149 -3.46 53.30 -49.93
N LYS A 150 -3.41 54.44 -49.19
CA LYS A 150 -3.50 55.78 -49.76
C LYS A 150 -2.40 56.03 -50.79
N LEU A 151 -1.14 55.69 -50.50
CA LEU A 151 -0.02 55.86 -51.42
C LEU A 151 -0.15 54.98 -52.66
N SER A 152 -0.55 53.75 -52.50
CA SER A 152 -0.83 52.82 -53.61
C SER A 152 -1.98 53.31 -54.52
N ASP A 153 -3.07 53.84 -53.94
CA ASP A 153 -4.18 54.40 -54.67
C ASP A 153 -3.78 55.64 -55.46
N GLN A 154 -2.95 56.54 -54.85
CA GLN A 154 -2.42 57.73 -55.56
C GLN A 154 -1.56 57.34 -56.78
N ALA A 155 -0.62 56.38 -56.60
CA ALA A 155 0.18 55.86 -57.70
C ALA A 155 -0.69 55.18 -58.78
N GLY A 156 -1.74 54.48 -58.34
CA GLY A 156 -2.74 53.90 -59.28
C GLY A 156 -3.49 54.92 -60.12
N LEU A 157 -3.85 56.07 -59.55
CA LEU A 157 -4.45 57.19 -60.28
C LEU A 157 -3.47 57.77 -61.29
N VAL A 158 -2.19 57.99 -60.93
CA VAL A 158 -1.14 58.50 -61.85
C VAL A 158 -0.97 57.55 -63.07
N ARG A 159 -0.85 56.23 -62.78
CA ARG A 159 -0.74 55.20 -63.85
C ARG A 159 -1.98 55.24 -64.78
N THR A 160 -3.18 55.39 -64.21
CA THR A 160 -4.41 55.45 -64.99
C THR A 160 -4.47 56.70 -65.88
N ALA A 161 -4.00 57.85 -65.40
CA ALA A 161 -3.84 59.09 -66.17
C ALA A 161 -2.86 58.92 -67.35
N ALA A 162 -1.65 58.39 -67.07
CA ALA A 162 -0.64 58.11 -68.10
C ALA A 162 -1.11 57.10 -69.16
N GLN A 163 -1.94 56.11 -68.76
CA GLN A 163 -2.54 55.16 -69.69
C GLN A 163 -3.51 55.84 -70.63
N ARG A 164 -4.36 56.75 -70.16
CA ARG A 164 -5.29 57.50 -70.97
C ARG A 164 -4.55 58.44 -71.91
N ASP A 165 -3.46 59.07 -71.48
CA ASP A 165 -2.66 59.95 -72.33
C ASP A 165 -1.99 59.15 -73.46
N LEU A 166 -1.39 58.01 -73.16
CA LEU A 166 -0.83 57.10 -74.15
C LEU A 166 -1.88 56.73 -75.20
N GLU A 167 -3.09 56.34 -74.81
CA GLU A 167 -4.21 56.03 -75.76
C GLU A 167 -4.57 57.23 -76.62
N ARG A 168 -4.50 58.46 -76.10
CA ARG A 168 -4.76 59.69 -76.86
C ARG A 168 -3.61 59.91 -77.85
N TYR A 169 -2.33 59.84 -77.44
CA TYR A 169 -1.19 60.01 -78.37
C TYR A 169 -1.12 58.93 -79.44
N GLN A 170 -1.47 57.68 -79.09
CA GLN A 170 -1.53 56.57 -80.06
C GLN A 170 -2.54 56.86 -81.13
N ARG A 171 -3.77 57.28 -80.82
CA ARG A 171 -4.80 57.65 -81.77
C ARG A 171 -4.39 58.83 -82.65
N GLY A 172 -3.67 59.83 -82.10
CA GLY A 172 -3.15 60.96 -82.83
C GLY A 172 -2.03 60.58 -83.80
N TYR A 173 -1.16 59.66 -83.44
CA TYR A 173 -0.08 59.14 -84.30
C TYR A 173 -0.63 58.29 -85.41
N ASP A 174 -1.60 57.39 -85.14
CA ASP A 174 -2.27 56.59 -86.13
C ASP A 174 -3.02 57.46 -87.18
N GLY A 175 -3.50 58.67 -86.80
CA GLY A 175 -4.09 59.68 -87.66
C GLY A 175 -3.09 60.65 -88.33
N GLY A 176 -1.76 60.50 -88.11
CA GLY A 176 -0.72 61.34 -88.71
C GLY A 176 -0.58 62.72 -88.10
N ALA A 177 -1.24 63.04 -86.98
CA ALA A 177 -1.27 64.34 -86.32
C ALA A 177 -0.20 64.51 -85.20
N VAL A 178 0.47 63.41 -84.70
CA VAL A 178 1.44 63.41 -83.60
C VAL A 178 2.75 62.83 -84.07
N PRO A 179 3.94 63.42 -83.69
CA PRO A 179 5.26 62.89 -84.01
C PRO A 179 5.55 61.62 -83.21
N GLN A 180 6.39 60.72 -83.74
CA GLN A 180 6.82 59.44 -83.06
C GLN A 180 7.50 59.69 -81.71
N VAL A 181 8.28 60.78 -81.56
CA VAL A 181 8.95 61.15 -80.30
C VAL A 181 7.97 61.40 -79.15
N ASP A 182 6.83 62.00 -79.43
CA ASP A 182 5.81 62.31 -78.40
C ASP A 182 5.04 61.04 -78.04
N LEU A 183 4.80 60.10 -78.96
CA LEU A 183 4.28 58.81 -78.63
C LEU A 183 5.25 58.01 -77.72
N ALA A 184 6.57 58.02 -78.07
CA ALA A 184 7.59 57.36 -77.27
C ALA A 184 7.65 57.93 -75.85
N LYS A 185 7.60 59.27 -75.66
CA LYS A 185 7.53 59.89 -74.31
C LYS A 185 6.30 59.43 -73.53
N ALA A 186 5.11 59.33 -74.16
CA ALA A 186 3.92 58.83 -73.46
C ALA A 186 4.04 57.35 -73.02
N GLN A 187 4.75 56.52 -73.83
CA GLN A 187 5.07 55.15 -73.49
C GLN A 187 6.01 55.09 -72.27
N ASP A 188 7.05 55.92 -72.24
CA ASP A 188 8.02 55.99 -71.11
C ASP A 188 7.33 56.51 -69.85
N GLU A 189 6.44 57.50 -69.88
CA GLU A 189 5.70 58.01 -68.75
C GLU A 189 4.74 56.93 -68.19
N LEU A 190 4.07 56.14 -69.03
CA LEU A 190 3.27 55.02 -68.55
C LEU A 190 4.12 53.96 -67.88
N LYS A 191 5.27 53.63 -68.49
CA LYS A 191 6.19 52.63 -67.91
C LYS A 191 6.71 53.10 -66.55
N LYS A 192 7.09 54.38 -66.41
CA LYS A 192 7.49 54.96 -65.11
C LYS A 192 6.38 54.92 -64.09
N ALA A 193 5.14 55.32 -64.47
CA ALA A 193 4.00 55.26 -63.57
C ALA A 193 3.63 53.82 -63.14
N GLN A 194 3.86 52.80 -63.98
CA GLN A 194 3.71 51.37 -63.62
C GLN A 194 4.72 50.94 -62.61
N ILE A 195 6.00 51.30 -62.76
CA ILE A 195 7.09 51.00 -61.80
C ILE A 195 6.80 51.69 -60.48
N GLU A 196 6.38 52.95 -60.47
CA GLU A 196 6.03 53.71 -59.25
C GLU A 196 4.87 53.04 -58.49
N LEU A 197 3.82 52.59 -59.22
CA LEU A 197 2.72 51.82 -58.57
C LEU A 197 3.20 50.52 -58.00
N GLN A 198 4.06 49.78 -58.69
CA GLN A 198 4.62 48.52 -58.20
C GLN A 198 5.42 48.73 -56.93
N HIS A 199 6.28 49.77 -56.88
CA HIS A 199 7.04 50.13 -55.68
C HIS A 199 6.13 50.53 -54.54
N ALA A 200 5.14 51.42 -54.80
CA ALA A 200 4.19 51.85 -53.78
C ALA A 200 3.42 50.65 -53.15
N GLN A 201 3.02 49.68 -53.99
CA GLN A 201 2.37 48.44 -53.48
C GLN A 201 3.29 47.54 -52.66
N GLN A 202 4.55 47.41 -53.10
CA GLN A 202 5.56 46.62 -52.37
C GLN A 202 5.88 47.25 -50.99
N ASP A 203 6.14 48.57 -50.97
CA ASP A 203 6.43 49.34 -49.75
C ASP A 203 5.24 49.30 -48.80
N ALA A 204 4.01 49.49 -49.25
CA ALA A 204 2.79 49.37 -48.49
C ALA A 204 2.64 47.98 -47.84
N SER A 205 2.94 46.95 -48.64
CA SER A 205 2.92 45.53 -48.16
C SER A 205 3.96 45.27 -47.09
N LEU A 206 5.21 45.69 -47.31
CA LEU A 206 6.30 45.50 -46.35
C LEU A 206 6.06 46.26 -45.04
N GLN A 207 5.65 47.54 -45.13
CA GLN A 207 5.34 48.35 -43.98
C GLN A 207 4.18 47.81 -43.13
N SER A 208 3.08 47.42 -43.82
CA SER A 208 1.91 46.86 -43.13
C SER A 208 2.21 45.50 -42.46
N ARG A 209 3.03 44.64 -43.12
CA ARG A 209 3.46 43.36 -42.55
C ARG A 209 4.39 43.59 -41.35
N GLY A 210 5.34 44.52 -41.44
CA GLY A 210 6.24 44.86 -40.34
C GLY A 210 5.47 45.31 -39.10
N ALA A 211 4.56 46.29 -39.27
CA ALA A 211 3.70 46.76 -38.17
C ALA A 211 2.76 45.67 -37.62
N ALA A 212 2.23 44.82 -38.47
CA ALA A 212 1.38 43.68 -38.04
C ALA A 212 2.18 42.65 -37.20
N LEU A 213 3.45 42.39 -37.56
CA LEU A 213 4.32 41.49 -36.79
C LEU A 213 4.66 42.11 -35.45
N ASP A 214 4.93 43.41 -35.37
CA ASP A 214 5.19 44.09 -34.09
C ASP A 214 3.97 44.03 -33.16
N ALA A 215 2.78 44.35 -33.70
CA ALA A 215 1.51 44.25 -32.98
C ALA A 215 1.25 42.81 -32.45
N ARG A 216 1.57 41.81 -33.28
CA ARG A 216 1.46 40.41 -32.86
C ARG A 216 2.44 40.06 -31.73
N ASN A 217 3.69 40.50 -31.85
CA ASN A 217 4.69 40.26 -30.83
C ASN A 217 4.32 40.90 -29.47
N LYS A 218 3.82 42.15 -29.51
CA LYS A 218 3.33 42.84 -28.32
C LYS A 218 2.13 42.13 -27.70
N ARG A 219 1.21 41.59 -28.51
CA ARG A 219 0.07 40.83 -28.05
C ARG A 219 0.54 39.52 -27.37
N LEU A 220 1.48 38.79 -27.96
CA LEU A 220 2.03 37.57 -27.37
C LEU A 220 2.72 37.84 -26.01
N LEU A 221 3.34 38.97 -25.80
CA LEU A 221 3.89 39.37 -24.52
C LEU A 221 2.78 39.60 -23.48
N ALA A 222 1.70 40.27 -23.85
CA ALA A 222 0.54 40.48 -22.98
C ALA A 222 -0.13 39.11 -22.64
N ASP A 223 -0.34 38.24 -23.59
CA ASP A 223 -0.93 36.91 -23.38
C ASP A 223 -0.06 36.05 -22.44
N ARG A 224 1.26 36.11 -22.59
CA ARG A 224 2.19 35.45 -21.64
C ARG A 224 2.04 35.98 -20.23
N GLN A 225 1.95 37.30 -20.08
CA GLN A 225 1.78 37.91 -18.76
C GLN A 225 0.42 37.62 -18.16
N GLU A 226 -0.63 37.50 -18.96
CA GLU A 226 -1.96 37.06 -18.52
C GLU A 226 -1.91 35.67 -17.90
N ALA A 227 -1.13 34.74 -18.47
CA ALA A 227 -0.92 33.42 -17.89
C ALA A 227 -0.21 33.49 -16.53
N VAL A 228 0.74 34.41 -16.35
CA VAL A 228 1.41 34.66 -15.06
C VAL A 228 0.42 35.19 -14.03
N VAL A 229 -0.42 36.15 -14.39
CA VAL A 229 -1.46 36.69 -13.51
C VAL A 229 -2.45 35.60 -13.11
N ALA A 230 -2.88 34.75 -14.06
CA ALA A 230 -3.78 33.64 -13.79
C ALA A 230 -3.18 32.65 -12.78
N GLU A 231 -1.88 32.33 -12.88
CA GLU A 231 -1.17 31.49 -11.93
C GLU A 231 -1.12 32.09 -10.53
N VAL A 232 -0.72 33.36 -10.40
CA VAL A 232 -0.66 34.05 -9.10
C VAL A 232 -2.06 34.18 -8.50
N LYS A 233 -3.08 34.45 -9.31
CA LYS A 233 -4.48 34.48 -8.86
C LYS A 233 -4.92 33.13 -8.31
N ARG A 234 -4.60 32.02 -8.98
CA ARG A 234 -4.89 30.68 -8.48
C ARG A 234 -4.22 30.41 -7.14
N GLN A 235 -2.98 30.91 -6.94
CA GLN A 235 -2.29 30.82 -5.65
C GLN A 235 -2.99 31.66 -4.56
N VAL A 236 -3.48 32.85 -4.90
CA VAL A 236 -4.28 33.67 -3.97
C VAL A 236 -5.61 32.99 -3.62
N ASP A 237 -6.30 32.40 -4.59
CA ASP A 237 -7.56 31.67 -4.35
C ASP A 237 -7.33 30.44 -3.45
N ALA A 238 -6.18 29.79 -3.57
CA ALA A 238 -5.79 28.65 -2.75
C ALA A 238 -5.37 29.01 -1.32
N LEU A 239 -5.25 30.30 -0.96
CA LEU A 239 -5.12 30.75 0.44
C LEU A 239 -6.40 30.46 1.26
N THR A 240 -7.53 30.26 0.60
CA THR A 240 -8.76 29.81 1.23
C THR A 240 -8.81 28.29 1.19
N LEU A 241 -8.50 27.65 2.30
CA LEU A 241 -8.57 26.21 2.44
C LEU A 241 -10.03 25.74 2.49
N ARG A 242 -10.40 24.86 1.59
CA ARG A 242 -11.77 24.32 1.48
C ARG A 242 -11.80 22.82 1.68
N ALA A 243 -12.91 22.30 2.19
CA ALA A 243 -13.11 20.86 2.36
C ALA A 243 -13.14 20.16 0.98
N PRO A 244 -12.31 19.14 0.75
CA PRO A 244 -12.26 18.42 -0.54
C PRO A 244 -13.49 17.49 -0.73
N PHE A 245 -14.16 17.10 0.35
CA PHE A 245 -15.33 16.22 0.39
C PHE A 245 -16.14 16.46 1.68
N ASP A 246 -17.33 15.86 1.77
CA ASP A 246 -18.15 15.86 2.97
C ASP A 246 -17.51 15.01 4.06
N GLY A 247 -17.27 15.56 5.23
CA GLY A 247 -16.56 14.86 6.29
C GLY A 247 -16.56 15.59 7.63
N GLN A 248 -15.63 15.26 8.47
CA GLN A 248 -15.43 15.87 9.77
C GLN A 248 -14.03 16.44 9.90
N VAL A 249 -13.89 17.60 10.53
CA VAL A 249 -12.58 18.16 10.85
C VAL A 249 -11.92 17.26 11.91
N GLY A 250 -10.78 16.72 11.54
CA GLY A 250 -9.96 15.91 12.43
C GLY A 250 -9.08 16.77 13.34
N GLN A 251 -7.77 16.53 13.28
CA GLN A 251 -6.81 17.30 14.06
C GLN A 251 -6.58 18.68 13.42
N VAL A 252 -6.72 19.75 14.22
CA VAL A 252 -6.33 21.11 13.87
C VAL A 252 -4.92 21.35 14.45
N GLN A 253 -3.95 21.62 13.58
CA GLN A 253 -2.54 21.77 13.96
C GLN A 253 -2.13 23.24 14.06
N ALA A 254 -2.79 24.12 13.32
CA ALA A 254 -2.56 25.54 13.40
C ALA A 254 -3.37 26.19 14.54
N THR A 255 -2.81 27.21 15.16
CA THR A 255 -3.50 28.03 16.17
C THR A 255 -4.11 29.25 15.51
N GLN A 256 -5.29 29.69 16.02
CA GLN A 256 -5.98 30.87 15.52
C GLN A 256 -5.10 32.11 15.55
N HIS A 257 -5.10 32.88 14.46
CA HIS A 257 -4.34 34.13 14.29
C HIS A 257 -2.81 34.01 14.45
N THR A 258 -2.25 32.81 14.27
CA THR A 258 -0.80 32.61 14.25
C THR A 258 -0.26 32.70 12.84
N GLN A 259 1.00 33.10 12.74
CA GLN A 259 1.74 33.08 11.47
C GLN A 259 2.21 31.68 11.17
N VAL A 260 1.94 31.21 9.97
CA VAL A 260 2.36 29.90 9.46
C VAL A 260 3.35 30.07 8.30
N ALA A 261 4.26 29.13 8.18
CA ALA A 261 5.18 29.05 7.05
C ALA A 261 4.51 28.34 5.85
N THR A 262 5.11 28.49 4.68
CA THR A 262 4.73 27.69 3.50
C THR A 262 4.87 26.20 3.80
N ASN A 263 3.91 25.41 3.36
CA ASN A 263 3.79 23.95 3.61
C ASN A 263 3.60 23.58 5.09
N ALA A 264 3.23 24.52 5.97
CA ALA A 264 2.84 24.19 7.34
C ALA A 264 1.49 23.44 7.32
N PRO A 265 1.34 22.34 8.07
CA PRO A 265 0.06 21.64 8.18
C PRO A 265 -0.93 22.49 9.00
N ILE A 266 -2.14 22.64 8.50
CA ILE A 266 -3.18 23.50 9.12
C ILE A 266 -4.24 22.64 9.83
N LEU A 267 -4.91 21.76 9.11
CA LEU A 267 -5.92 20.86 9.65
C LEU A 267 -6.12 19.65 8.76
N GLY A 268 -6.65 18.56 9.32
CA GLY A 268 -7.07 17.37 8.59
C GLY A 268 -8.57 17.31 8.41
N VAL A 269 -9.04 16.78 7.28
CA VAL A 269 -10.46 16.43 7.06
C VAL A 269 -10.57 14.93 6.91
N VAL A 270 -11.50 14.32 7.65
CA VAL A 270 -11.68 12.87 7.73
C VAL A 270 -13.00 12.50 7.07
N ASP A 271 -12.94 11.59 6.12
CA ASP A 271 -14.13 11.00 5.51
C ASP A 271 -14.68 9.90 6.43
N LEU A 272 -15.84 10.15 7.05
CA LEU A 272 -16.51 9.20 7.92
C LEU A 272 -17.38 8.18 7.15
N SER A 273 -17.52 8.34 5.84
CA SER A 273 -18.38 7.47 5.02
C SER A 273 -17.75 6.09 4.84
N ARG A 274 -16.41 6.00 4.87
CA ARG A 274 -15.65 4.77 4.64
C ARG A 274 -14.50 4.65 5.61
N PHE A 275 -14.60 3.63 6.46
CA PHE A 275 -13.50 3.23 7.31
C PHE A 275 -12.84 1.96 6.76
N GLU A 276 -11.54 1.88 6.92
CA GLU A 276 -10.71 0.71 6.69
C GLU A 276 -10.02 0.32 8.00
N ILE A 277 -9.55 -0.90 8.09
CA ILE A 277 -8.76 -1.37 9.22
C ILE A 277 -7.35 -1.60 8.73
N GLU A 278 -6.41 -0.85 9.26
CA GLU A 278 -5.00 -1.06 9.05
C GLU A 278 -4.48 -2.06 10.07
N ILE A 279 -3.96 -3.20 9.60
CA ILE A 279 -3.37 -4.24 10.40
C ILE A 279 -1.89 -4.39 10.08
N LYS A 280 -1.15 -4.93 11.04
CA LYS A 280 0.25 -5.29 10.87
C LYS A 280 0.37 -6.81 10.97
N VAL A 281 0.93 -7.41 9.95
CA VAL A 281 1.09 -8.86 9.84
C VAL A 281 2.57 -9.19 9.73
N PRO A 282 3.10 -10.16 10.51
CA PRO A 282 4.48 -10.59 10.37
C PRO A 282 4.81 -11.05 8.93
N GLU A 283 6.01 -10.74 8.45
CA GLU A 283 6.45 -11.06 7.08
C GLU A 283 6.28 -12.56 6.73
N SER A 284 6.44 -13.44 7.72
CA SER A 284 6.28 -14.89 7.52
C SER A 284 4.89 -15.29 7.01
N PHE A 285 3.85 -14.51 7.33
CA PHE A 285 2.47 -14.73 6.87
C PHE A 285 2.09 -13.82 5.70
N ALA A 286 2.84 -12.76 5.48
CA ALA A 286 2.50 -11.77 4.44
C ALA A 286 2.51 -12.35 3.02
N ARG A 287 3.31 -13.41 2.78
CA ARG A 287 3.38 -14.11 1.48
C ARG A 287 2.10 -14.85 1.13
N ASP A 288 1.32 -15.20 2.14
CA ASP A 288 0.06 -15.93 1.98
C ASP A 288 -1.15 -14.99 1.84
N LEU A 289 -0.95 -13.68 2.04
CA LEU A 289 -2.02 -12.69 1.93
C LEU A 289 -2.28 -12.31 0.47
N ALA A 290 -3.55 -12.32 0.08
CA ALA A 290 -4.00 -11.83 -1.22
C ALA A 290 -5.19 -10.89 -1.08
N ILE A 291 -5.29 -9.94 -2.00
CA ILE A 291 -6.43 -9.02 -2.08
C ILE A 291 -7.72 -9.82 -2.30
N GLY A 292 -8.78 -9.46 -1.59
CA GLY A 292 -10.08 -10.16 -1.64
C GLY A 292 -10.19 -11.34 -0.67
N MET A 293 -9.16 -11.69 0.10
CA MET A 293 -9.27 -12.73 1.13
C MET A 293 -10.27 -12.32 2.21
N PRO A 294 -11.16 -13.25 2.62
CA PRO A 294 -12.15 -12.98 3.66
C PRO A 294 -11.49 -12.83 5.02
N ALA A 295 -11.99 -11.91 5.80
CA ALA A 295 -11.57 -11.65 7.17
C ALA A 295 -12.77 -11.43 8.09
N GLN A 296 -12.59 -11.71 9.37
CA GLN A 296 -13.53 -11.39 10.42
C GLN A 296 -12.94 -10.27 11.28
N LEU A 297 -13.66 -9.16 11.35
CA LEU A 297 -13.25 -7.96 12.05
C LEU A 297 -14.00 -7.89 13.38
N THR A 298 -13.29 -7.81 14.50
CA THR A 298 -13.91 -7.79 15.82
C THR A 298 -13.55 -6.49 16.55
N SER A 299 -14.57 -5.76 16.96
CA SER A 299 -14.43 -4.64 17.92
C SER A 299 -14.48 -5.18 19.35
N GLY A 300 -13.99 -4.44 20.32
CA GLY A 300 -13.97 -4.85 21.74
C GLY A 300 -15.32 -5.33 22.34
N SER A 301 -16.43 -5.16 21.64
CA SER A 301 -17.77 -5.67 22.02
C SER A 301 -18.07 -7.11 21.55
N GLY A 302 -17.15 -7.76 20.85
CA GLY A 302 -17.22 -9.19 20.59
C GLY A 302 -18.06 -9.67 19.40
N GLN A 303 -18.81 -8.83 18.70
CA GLN A 303 -19.48 -9.24 17.46
C GLN A 303 -18.52 -9.15 16.26
N PRO A 304 -18.33 -10.24 15.50
CA PRO A 304 -17.54 -10.22 14.29
C PRO A 304 -18.30 -9.58 13.13
N PHE A 305 -17.62 -8.73 12.38
CA PHE A 305 -18.11 -8.13 11.14
C PHE A 305 -17.34 -8.74 9.96
N PRO A 306 -18.02 -9.10 8.86
CA PRO A 306 -17.35 -9.59 7.68
C PRO A 306 -16.55 -8.48 7.00
N GLY A 307 -15.35 -8.83 6.58
CA GLY A 307 -14.45 -7.95 5.85
C GLY A 307 -13.59 -8.73 4.87
N GLU A 308 -12.82 -8.00 4.10
CA GLU A 308 -11.88 -8.57 3.14
C GLU A 308 -10.62 -7.72 3.04
N ILE A 309 -9.53 -8.31 2.58
CA ILE A 309 -8.28 -7.59 2.33
C ILE A 309 -8.48 -6.67 1.11
N ALA A 310 -8.35 -5.37 1.33
CA ALA A 310 -8.42 -4.35 0.27
C ALA A 310 -7.06 -4.08 -0.37
N ALA A 311 -5.99 -4.08 0.44
CA ALA A 311 -4.63 -3.83 -0.04
C ALA A 311 -3.61 -4.49 0.89
N VAL A 312 -2.46 -4.87 0.32
CA VAL A 312 -1.28 -5.36 1.06
C VAL A 312 -0.09 -4.51 0.61
N SER A 313 0.63 -3.93 1.57
CA SER A 313 1.84 -3.15 1.27
C SER A 313 2.92 -4.08 0.69
N PRO A 314 3.61 -3.68 -0.37
CA PRO A 314 4.77 -4.42 -0.87
C PRO A 314 6.03 -4.20 0.01
N GLU A 315 5.97 -3.30 0.98
CA GLU A 315 7.09 -2.91 1.82
C GLU A 315 7.02 -3.64 3.18
N VAL A 316 8.16 -4.17 3.60
CA VAL A 316 8.35 -4.76 4.94
C VAL A 316 9.01 -3.72 5.83
N VAL A 317 8.36 -3.34 6.92
CA VAL A 317 8.87 -2.39 7.90
C VAL A 317 8.97 -3.08 9.26
N ASN A 318 10.16 -3.14 9.84
CA ASN A 318 10.43 -3.81 11.13
C ASN A 318 9.97 -5.29 11.18
N GLY A 319 10.04 -6.03 10.06
CA GLY A 319 9.60 -7.43 9.98
C GLY A 319 8.08 -7.61 9.89
N GLU A 320 7.33 -6.53 9.68
CA GLU A 320 5.88 -6.52 9.52
C GLU A 320 5.49 -5.94 8.16
N VAL A 321 4.40 -6.44 7.61
CA VAL A 321 3.75 -5.93 6.40
C VAL A 321 2.42 -5.31 6.81
N VAL A 322 2.15 -4.12 6.30
CA VAL A 322 0.89 -3.43 6.52
C VAL A 322 -0.15 -3.93 5.51
N ALA A 323 -1.29 -4.39 6.00
CA ALA A 323 -2.44 -4.70 5.16
C ALA A 323 -3.64 -3.84 5.57
N ARG A 324 -4.48 -3.53 4.60
CA ARG A 324 -5.73 -2.80 4.81
C ARG A 324 -6.90 -3.71 4.52
N LEU A 325 -7.88 -3.70 5.42
CA LEU A 325 -9.11 -4.44 5.27
C LEU A 325 -10.28 -3.47 5.16
N ARG A 326 -11.24 -3.84 4.34
CA ARG A 326 -12.52 -3.13 4.25
C ARG A 326 -13.65 -4.01 4.75
N PHE A 327 -14.72 -3.40 5.21
CA PHE A 327 -15.95 -4.12 5.53
C PHE A 327 -16.61 -4.58 4.23
N SER A 328 -17.02 -5.85 4.18
CA SER A 328 -17.73 -6.41 3.01
C SER A 328 -19.19 -5.96 2.97
N ASP A 329 -19.77 -5.71 4.14
CA ASP A 329 -21.12 -5.20 4.33
C ASP A 329 -21.09 -3.77 4.90
N LYS A 330 -22.23 -3.33 5.44
CA LYS A 330 -22.33 -2.03 6.12
C LYS A 330 -21.37 -1.97 7.30
N GLN A 331 -20.60 -0.89 7.34
CA GLN A 331 -19.72 -0.63 8.48
C GLN A 331 -20.52 -0.45 9.78
N PRO A 332 -19.99 -0.90 10.92
CA PRO A 332 -20.62 -0.70 12.22
C PRO A 332 -20.84 0.80 12.51
N PRO A 333 -21.99 1.17 13.10
CA PRO A 333 -22.19 2.55 13.53
C PRO A 333 -21.27 2.89 14.70
N GLY A 334 -20.83 4.15 14.76
CA GLY A 334 -20.05 4.67 15.88
C GLY A 334 -18.56 4.32 15.87
N LEU A 335 -18.01 3.85 14.75
CA LEU A 335 -16.57 3.68 14.59
C LEU A 335 -15.86 5.03 14.70
N ARG A 336 -14.71 5.01 15.37
CA ARG A 336 -13.84 6.19 15.52
C ARG A 336 -12.47 5.93 14.91
N GLN A 337 -11.88 6.95 14.34
CA GLN A 337 -10.49 6.88 13.86
C GLN A 337 -9.55 6.46 14.99
N SER A 338 -8.55 5.64 14.66
CA SER A 338 -7.59 5.05 15.60
C SER A 338 -8.17 4.08 16.64
N GLN A 339 -9.46 3.73 16.55
CA GLN A 339 -10.07 2.70 17.40
C GLN A 339 -9.39 1.35 17.13
N ARG A 340 -9.07 0.61 18.18
CA ARG A 340 -8.49 -0.74 18.05
C ARG A 340 -9.55 -1.74 17.59
N MET A 341 -9.17 -2.58 16.64
CA MET A 341 -9.94 -3.72 16.16
C MET A 341 -9.01 -4.90 15.92
N SER A 342 -9.47 -6.11 16.19
CA SER A 342 -8.76 -7.33 15.84
C SER A 342 -9.33 -7.89 14.55
N ALA A 343 -8.46 -8.35 13.67
CA ALA A 343 -8.82 -9.00 12.42
C ALA A 343 -8.37 -10.45 12.43
N ARG A 344 -9.25 -11.38 12.06
CA ARG A 344 -8.96 -12.79 11.81
C ARG A 344 -9.08 -13.02 10.31
N ILE A 345 -7.95 -13.26 9.65
CA ILE A 345 -7.89 -13.47 8.21
C ILE A 345 -7.91 -14.97 7.93
N LEU A 346 -8.80 -15.40 7.06
CA LEU A 346 -8.94 -16.78 6.64
C LEU A 346 -8.01 -17.03 5.44
N LEU A 347 -6.90 -17.76 5.67
CA LEU A 347 -5.89 -18.00 4.63
C LEU A 347 -6.27 -19.18 3.74
N ASP A 348 -6.64 -20.32 4.35
CA ASP A 348 -6.94 -21.57 3.65
C ASP A 348 -7.90 -22.42 4.47
N THR A 349 -8.71 -23.23 3.79
CA THR A 349 -9.57 -24.23 4.42
C THR A 349 -9.21 -25.59 3.86
N ARG A 350 -8.59 -26.43 4.68
CA ARG A 350 -8.28 -27.81 4.32
C ARG A 350 -9.41 -28.73 4.77
N ASN A 351 -10.02 -29.39 3.80
CA ASN A 351 -11.15 -30.27 4.04
C ASN A 351 -10.68 -31.69 4.34
N ASN A 352 -11.35 -32.34 5.31
CA ASN A 352 -11.16 -33.74 5.65
C ASN A 352 -9.73 -34.14 6.02
N VAL A 353 -9.00 -33.25 6.70
CA VAL A 353 -7.66 -33.53 7.25
C VAL A 353 -7.74 -34.12 8.65
N LEU A 354 -6.69 -34.86 9.03
CA LEU A 354 -6.51 -35.32 10.40
C LEU A 354 -6.01 -34.15 11.23
N LYS A 355 -6.70 -33.83 12.32
CA LYS A 355 -6.39 -32.67 13.14
C LYS A 355 -6.50 -32.96 14.63
N VAL A 356 -5.80 -32.21 15.42
CA VAL A 356 -5.85 -32.26 16.88
C VAL A 356 -5.72 -30.84 17.46
N GLU A 357 -6.19 -30.65 18.67
CA GLU A 357 -6.04 -29.38 19.39
C GLU A 357 -4.58 -28.98 19.50
N ARG A 358 -4.27 -27.73 19.15
CA ARG A 358 -2.91 -27.18 19.27
C ARG A 358 -2.52 -27.04 20.74
N GLY A 359 -1.29 -27.44 21.05
CA GLY A 359 -0.72 -27.31 22.37
C GLY A 359 0.80 -27.22 22.33
N PRO A 360 1.42 -27.05 23.49
CA PRO A 360 2.89 -26.94 23.63
C PRO A 360 3.68 -28.08 22.97
N PHE A 361 3.08 -29.27 22.77
CA PHE A 361 3.76 -30.41 22.13
C PHE A 361 4.29 -30.08 20.73
N VAL A 362 3.61 -29.19 19.98
CA VAL A 362 4.06 -28.79 18.65
C VAL A 362 5.37 -28.03 18.72
N GLU A 363 5.51 -27.15 19.69
CA GLU A 363 6.69 -26.30 19.86
C GLU A 363 7.84 -27.05 20.53
N GLN A 364 7.55 -27.82 21.58
CA GLN A 364 8.54 -28.58 22.36
C GLN A 364 9.18 -29.70 21.55
N SER A 365 8.41 -30.42 20.73
CA SER A 365 8.92 -31.49 19.87
C SER A 365 9.33 -31.03 18.47
N GLY A 366 9.09 -29.76 18.13
CA GLY A 366 9.18 -29.27 16.75
C GLY A 366 8.24 -30.02 15.82
N GLY A 367 7.12 -30.55 16.32
CA GLY A 367 6.14 -31.31 15.56
C GLY A 367 6.61 -32.71 15.11
N ARG A 368 7.66 -33.27 15.71
CA ARG A 368 8.29 -34.52 15.29
C ARG A 368 7.80 -35.74 16.05
N TYR A 369 7.25 -35.60 17.26
CA TYR A 369 6.67 -36.70 18.02
C TYR A 369 5.53 -36.22 18.92
N ALA A 370 4.64 -37.14 19.26
CA ALA A 370 3.60 -36.94 20.27
C ALA A 370 3.50 -38.18 21.17
N TYR A 371 2.95 -37.99 22.37
CA TYR A 371 2.67 -39.10 23.29
C TYR A 371 1.22 -39.58 23.08
N VAL A 372 1.07 -40.80 22.56
CA VAL A 372 -0.24 -41.43 22.32
C VAL A 372 -0.66 -42.16 23.60
N VAL A 373 -1.86 -41.85 24.07
CA VAL A 373 -2.41 -42.39 25.33
C VAL A 373 -3.27 -43.63 25.03
N SER A 374 -2.89 -44.75 25.63
CA SER A 374 -3.64 -46.02 25.60
C SER A 374 -3.87 -46.49 27.04
N GLY A 375 -5.11 -46.38 27.53
CA GLY A 375 -5.43 -46.67 28.92
C GLY A 375 -4.64 -45.75 29.87
N SER A 376 -3.84 -46.37 30.76
CA SER A 376 -2.99 -45.66 31.73
C SER A 376 -1.54 -45.46 31.25
N THR A 377 -1.25 -45.64 29.97
CA THR A 377 0.11 -45.53 29.42
C THR A 377 0.16 -44.55 28.26
N ALA A 378 1.16 -43.66 28.25
CA ALA A 378 1.49 -42.81 27.12
C ALA A 378 2.80 -43.30 26.47
N VAL A 379 2.77 -43.44 25.14
CA VAL A 379 3.93 -43.90 24.35
C VAL A 379 4.30 -42.86 23.34
N ARG A 380 5.58 -42.51 23.32
CA ARG A 380 6.15 -41.58 22.33
C ARG A 380 6.10 -42.18 20.94
N ARG A 381 5.48 -41.47 20.01
CA ARG A 381 5.36 -41.89 18.61
C ARG A 381 5.81 -40.78 17.70
N PRO A 382 6.65 -41.09 16.69
CA PRO A 382 7.02 -40.11 15.67
C PRO A 382 5.79 -39.72 14.86
N ILE A 383 5.62 -38.42 14.66
CA ILE A 383 4.55 -37.81 13.87
C ILE A 383 5.12 -36.81 12.89
N GLN A 384 4.31 -36.44 11.94
CA GLN A 384 4.57 -35.33 11.06
C GLN A 384 3.39 -34.38 11.11
N THR A 385 3.63 -33.16 11.58
CA THR A 385 2.64 -32.10 11.60
C THR A 385 2.64 -31.36 10.27
N GLY A 386 1.47 -30.88 9.87
CA GLY A 386 1.27 -30.04 8.68
C GLY A 386 1.00 -28.60 9.06
N VAL A 387 -0.06 -28.04 8.49
CA VAL A 387 -0.49 -26.67 8.71
C VAL A 387 -1.08 -26.51 10.11
N SER A 388 -0.79 -25.40 10.77
CA SER A 388 -1.37 -25.01 12.05
C SER A 388 -2.31 -23.83 11.92
N SER A 389 -3.41 -23.88 12.68
CA SER A 389 -4.29 -22.74 12.95
C SER A 389 -4.04 -22.20 14.37
N LEU A 390 -4.86 -21.26 14.80
CA LEU A 390 -4.81 -20.74 16.19
C LEU A 390 -5.17 -21.82 17.23
N GLY A 391 -6.10 -22.70 16.95
CA GLY A 391 -6.62 -23.71 17.88
C GLY A 391 -6.30 -25.15 17.55
N GLU A 392 -5.94 -25.48 16.32
CA GLU A 392 -5.75 -26.84 15.84
C GLU A 392 -4.50 -26.97 14.96
N VAL A 393 -3.97 -28.20 14.86
CA VAL A 393 -2.83 -28.54 14.01
C VAL A 393 -3.15 -29.77 13.19
N GLU A 394 -2.78 -29.72 11.90
CA GLU A 394 -2.89 -30.86 11.00
C GLU A 394 -1.84 -31.92 11.32
N ILE A 395 -2.26 -33.17 11.29
CA ILE A 395 -1.38 -34.33 11.38
C ILE A 395 -1.31 -35.00 10.01
N VAL A 396 -0.13 -34.94 9.39
CA VAL A 396 0.07 -35.52 8.06
C VAL A 396 0.29 -37.02 8.14
N SER A 397 1.01 -37.48 9.18
CA SER A 397 1.29 -38.90 9.39
C SER A 397 1.62 -39.22 10.86
N GLY A 398 1.53 -40.50 11.22
CA GLY A 398 1.92 -41.01 12.52
C GLY A 398 0.78 -41.26 13.51
N LEU A 399 -0.42 -40.71 13.26
CA LEU A 399 -1.62 -40.92 14.11
C LEU A 399 -2.82 -41.38 13.30
N GLN A 400 -3.81 -41.97 14.02
CA GLN A 400 -5.08 -42.42 13.45
C GLN A 400 -6.25 -41.64 14.08
N PRO A 401 -7.39 -41.53 13.36
CA PRO A 401 -8.60 -40.94 13.94
C PRO A 401 -9.05 -41.71 15.19
N GLY A 402 -9.43 -40.96 16.25
CA GLY A 402 -9.85 -41.53 17.53
C GLY A 402 -8.71 -41.78 18.52
N GLU A 403 -7.45 -41.67 18.11
CA GLU A 403 -6.35 -41.74 19.05
C GLU A 403 -6.29 -40.48 19.93
N ARG A 404 -5.92 -40.70 21.18
CA ARG A 404 -5.76 -39.62 22.16
C ARG A 404 -4.29 -39.30 22.36
N ILE A 405 -3.92 -38.03 22.31
CA ILE A 405 -2.54 -37.59 22.52
C ILE A 405 -2.43 -36.53 23.63
N VAL A 406 -1.27 -36.49 24.29
CA VAL A 406 -0.97 -35.44 25.25
C VAL A 406 -0.59 -34.18 24.50
N VAL A 407 -1.40 -33.12 24.63
CA VAL A 407 -1.19 -31.83 23.97
C VAL A 407 -0.47 -30.81 24.86
N SER A 408 -0.55 -31.00 26.21
CA SER A 408 0.14 -30.17 27.20
C SER A 408 0.61 -30.99 28.39
N GLY A 409 1.74 -30.62 29.00
CA GLY A 409 2.34 -31.33 30.15
C GLY A 409 3.32 -32.44 29.73
N ALA A 410 3.60 -32.63 28.45
CA ALA A 410 4.55 -33.60 27.96
C ALA A 410 6.01 -33.29 28.35
N ASP A 411 6.33 -32.06 28.74
CA ASP A 411 7.63 -31.64 29.31
C ASP A 411 8.02 -32.39 30.59
N LEU A 412 7.01 -32.81 31.34
CA LEU A 412 7.22 -33.60 32.55
C LEU A 412 7.80 -34.99 32.26
N PHE A 413 7.57 -35.51 31.05
CA PHE A 413 8.01 -36.85 30.66
C PHE A 413 9.49 -36.95 30.32
N GLY A 414 10.14 -35.81 30.04
CA GLY A 414 11.54 -35.79 29.60
C GLY A 414 11.76 -36.65 28.36
N ASP A 415 12.84 -37.42 28.33
CA ASP A 415 13.20 -38.28 27.18
C ASP A 415 12.62 -39.71 27.24
N ASN A 416 11.67 -39.98 28.17
CA ASN A 416 11.11 -41.32 28.32
C ASN A 416 10.22 -41.70 27.13
N GLU A 417 10.47 -42.88 26.55
CA GLU A 417 9.66 -43.38 25.43
C GLU A 417 8.27 -43.89 25.88
N ARG A 418 8.16 -44.31 27.14
CA ARG A 418 6.91 -44.83 27.72
C ARG A 418 6.74 -44.31 29.14
N VAL A 419 5.55 -43.85 29.45
CA VAL A 419 5.19 -43.21 30.74
C VAL A 419 3.86 -43.77 31.23
N SER A 420 3.70 -43.96 32.51
CA SER A 420 2.41 -44.31 33.12
C SER A 420 1.69 -43.06 33.59
N ILE A 421 0.40 -42.98 33.33
CA ILE A 421 -0.49 -41.88 33.71
C ILE A 421 -1.48 -42.46 34.76
N ASN A 422 -1.53 -41.82 35.93
CA ASN A 422 -2.46 -42.20 36.99
C ASN A 422 -3.62 -41.22 37.08
#